data_2e30064a1da9db0a84f49a8be6b8fa30
#
_entry.id   2e30064a1da9db0a84f49a8be6b8fa30
#
_cell.length_a   1.000
_cell.length_b   1.000
_cell.length_c   1.000
_cell.angle_alpha   90.00
_cell.angle_beta   90.00
_cell.angle_gamma   90.00
#
_symmetry.space_group_name_H-M   'P 1'
#
loop_
_entity.id
_entity.type
_entity.pdbx_description
1 polymer ?
#
loop_
_entity_poly.entity_id
_entity_poly.type
_entity_poly.pdbx_seq_one_letter_code
_entity_poly.pdbx_strand_id
1 'polypeptide(L)'
;MMRARLLIAAAAAACVLGGTAVRAHHAFAAEFDVNKPLKLQGTLKKWDMVNPHSWFHIDVKGVVWQIEGGSPNQLIRMGVTKNTVAIGTALTIEAYQAKDGSNKAVGRNFVLPDGSRLFLGGSAPGATPDK
;
A
#
# COMPACT_ATOMS: atom_id res chain seq x y z
N MET A 1 44.46 7.05 14.31
CA MET A 1 43.45 6.11 14.79
C MET A 1 42.04 6.70 14.86
N MET A 2 41.85 7.95 15.30
CA MET A 2 40.49 8.59 15.35
C MET A 2 39.85 8.76 13.97
N ARG A 3 40.57 9.10 12.93
CA ARG A 3 40.05 9.30 11.56
C ARG A 3 39.52 8.00 10.92
N ALA A 4 40.21 6.87 11.19
CA ALA A 4 39.76 5.57 10.70
C ALA A 4 38.48 5.09 11.36
N ARG A 5 38.29 5.38 12.66
CA ARG A 5 37.07 5.03 13.42
C ARG A 5 35.86 5.86 12.97
N LEU A 6 36.07 7.15 12.63
CA LEU A 6 35.03 8.01 12.07
C LEU A 6 34.57 7.56 10.67
N LEU A 7 35.49 7.13 9.82
CA LEU A 7 35.17 6.60 8.49
C LEU A 7 34.40 5.29 8.54
N ILE A 8 34.72 4.41 9.49
CA ILE A 8 33.99 3.16 9.70
C ILE A 8 32.58 3.43 10.22
N ALA A 9 32.42 4.38 11.13
CA ALA A 9 31.11 4.77 11.65
C ALA A 9 30.22 5.41 10.57
N ALA A 10 30.79 6.24 9.70
CA ALA A 10 30.07 6.85 8.58
C ALA A 10 29.66 5.82 7.52
N ALA A 11 30.49 4.83 7.22
CA ALA A 11 30.17 3.74 6.31
C ALA A 11 29.05 2.83 6.87
N ALA A 12 29.09 2.53 8.17
CA ALA A 12 28.03 1.75 8.84
C ALA A 12 26.68 2.48 8.83
N ALA A 13 26.67 3.80 9.06
CA ALA A 13 25.46 4.62 9.01
C ALA A 13 24.86 4.70 7.60
N ALA A 14 25.68 4.78 6.56
CA ALA A 14 25.24 4.78 5.17
C ALA A 14 24.60 3.44 4.76
N CYS A 15 25.10 2.31 5.27
CA CYS A 15 24.53 0.98 5.01
C CYS A 15 23.14 0.80 5.67
N VAL A 16 22.91 1.42 6.83
CA VAL A 16 21.61 1.33 7.52
C VAL A 16 20.53 2.15 6.82
N LEU A 17 20.89 3.31 6.24
CA LEU A 17 19.95 4.18 5.53
C LEU A 17 19.56 3.66 4.14
N GLY A 18 20.42 2.88 3.49
CA GLY A 18 20.15 2.29 2.17
C GLY A 18 19.29 1.01 2.20
N GLY A 19 19.18 0.36 3.36
CA GLY A 19 18.55 -0.97 3.46
C GLY A 19 17.02 -0.98 3.45
N THR A 20 16.36 0.13 3.76
CA THR A 20 14.90 0.15 3.94
C THR A 20 14.13 0.22 2.61
N ALA A 21 14.60 0.99 1.65
CA ALA A 21 13.96 1.10 0.34
C ALA A 21 14.06 -0.20 -0.48
N VAL A 22 15.20 -0.89 -0.41
CA VAL A 22 15.42 -2.17 -1.11
C VAL A 22 14.50 -3.27 -0.57
N ARG A 23 14.24 -3.31 0.74
CA ARG A 23 13.31 -4.30 1.35
C ARG A 23 11.87 -4.10 0.91
N ALA A 24 11.40 -2.85 0.79
CA ALA A 24 10.03 -2.56 0.36
C ALA A 24 9.79 -2.98 -1.10
N HIS A 25 10.73 -2.73 -2.00
CA HIS A 25 10.65 -3.17 -3.39
C HIS A 25 10.71 -4.69 -3.54
N HIS A 26 11.52 -5.39 -2.74
CA HIS A 26 11.57 -6.84 -2.74
C HIS A 26 10.28 -7.47 -2.20
N ALA A 27 9.66 -6.91 -1.17
CA ALA A 27 8.40 -7.40 -0.62
C ALA A 27 7.27 -7.28 -1.66
N PHE A 28 7.14 -6.14 -2.35
CA PHE A 28 6.17 -5.98 -3.43
C PHE A 28 6.40 -7.01 -4.54
N ALA A 29 7.61 -7.06 -5.10
CA ALA A 29 7.93 -7.92 -6.24
C ALA A 29 7.84 -9.43 -5.92
N ALA A 30 7.89 -9.82 -4.65
CA ALA A 30 7.71 -11.19 -4.24
C ALA A 30 6.26 -11.66 -4.37
N GLU A 31 5.29 -10.79 -4.12
CA GLU A 31 3.87 -11.15 -4.01
C GLU A 31 2.99 -10.58 -5.13
N PHE A 32 3.29 -9.38 -5.60
CA PHE A 32 2.46 -8.66 -6.58
C PHE A 32 3.18 -8.45 -7.90
N ASP A 33 2.40 -8.30 -8.97
CA ASP A 33 2.92 -8.16 -10.34
C ASP A 33 2.67 -6.74 -10.86
N VAL A 34 3.76 -5.96 -11.01
CA VAL A 34 3.72 -4.61 -11.56
C VAL A 34 3.19 -4.56 -13.01
N ASN A 35 3.28 -5.69 -13.74
CA ASN A 35 2.78 -5.81 -15.12
C ASN A 35 1.31 -6.22 -15.18
N LYS A 36 0.65 -6.40 -14.03
CA LYS A 36 -0.78 -6.70 -13.92
C LYS A 36 -1.54 -5.60 -13.16
N PRO A 37 -1.59 -4.37 -13.70
CA PRO A 37 -2.40 -3.33 -13.11
C PRO A 37 -3.88 -3.71 -13.22
N LEU A 38 -4.62 -3.43 -12.15
CA LEU A 38 -6.05 -3.67 -12.06
C LEU A 38 -6.78 -2.37 -11.80
N LYS A 39 -7.97 -2.26 -12.38
CA LYS A 39 -8.94 -1.25 -12.03
C LYS A 39 -10.26 -1.95 -11.69
N LEU A 40 -10.56 -2.04 -10.41
CA LEU A 40 -11.73 -2.74 -9.90
C LEU A 40 -12.80 -1.73 -9.49
N GLN A 41 -14.07 -2.05 -9.77
CA GLN A 41 -15.21 -1.30 -9.25
C GLN A 41 -15.96 -2.19 -8.27
N GLY A 42 -16.15 -1.73 -7.05
CA GLY A 42 -16.79 -2.52 -6.02
C GLY A 42 -17.20 -1.69 -4.81
N THR A 43 -17.70 -2.38 -3.81
CA THR A 43 -18.22 -1.80 -2.58
C THR A 43 -17.37 -2.20 -1.39
N LEU A 44 -16.97 -1.24 -0.56
CA LEU A 44 -16.22 -1.50 0.66
C LEU A 44 -17.12 -2.26 1.66
N LYS A 45 -16.70 -3.49 2.02
CA LYS A 45 -17.41 -4.35 2.96
C LYS A 45 -16.81 -4.34 4.35
N LYS A 46 -15.47 -4.29 4.41
CA LYS A 46 -14.73 -4.36 5.66
C LYS A 46 -13.39 -3.68 5.51
N TRP A 47 -12.90 -3.11 6.59
CA TRP A 47 -11.59 -2.51 6.66
C TRP A 47 -10.88 -2.94 7.94
N ASP A 48 -9.82 -3.72 7.80
CA ASP A 48 -8.98 -4.16 8.90
C ASP A 48 -7.73 -3.29 8.98
N MET A 49 -7.63 -2.48 10.03
CA MET A 49 -6.44 -1.71 10.34
C MET A 49 -5.55 -2.53 11.26
N VAL A 50 -4.71 -3.38 10.69
CA VAL A 50 -3.78 -4.27 11.39
C VAL A 50 -2.34 -4.05 10.93
N ASN A 51 -1.37 -4.38 11.79
CA ASN A 51 0.03 -4.37 11.40
C ASN A 51 0.42 -5.71 10.77
N PRO A 52 1.35 -5.71 9.81
CA PRO A 52 2.09 -4.58 9.24
C PRO A 52 1.34 -3.82 8.14
N HIS A 53 0.24 -4.35 7.62
CA HIS A 53 -0.53 -3.75 6.52
C HIS A 53 -2.02 -3.73 6.84
N SER A 54 -2.70 -2.67 6.40
CA SER A 54 -4.16 -2.60 6.41
C SER A 54 -4.75 -3.39 5.25
N TRP A 55 -5.95 -3.93 5.44
CA TRP A 55 -6.65 -4.72 4.45
C TRP A 55 -8.07 -4.18 4.22
N PHE A 56 -8.40 -3.97 2.96
CA PHE A 56 -9.72 -3.53 2.52
C PHE A 56 -10.40 -4.69 1.80
N HIS A 57 -11.57 -5.08 2.26
CA HIS A 57 -12.38 -6.11 1.64
C HIS A 57 -13.41 -5.46 0.74
N ILE A 58 -13.29 -5.68 -0.57
CA ILE A 58 -14.11 -5.05 -1.60
C ILE A 58 -14.96 -6.11 -2.28
N ASP A 59 -16.27 -5.91 -2.30
CA ASP A 59 -17.17 -6.75 -3.09
C ASP A 59 -17.17 -6.25 -4.54
N VAL A 60 -16.68 -7.07 -5.45
CA VAL A 60 -16.68 -6.83 -6.89
C VAL A 60 -17.59 -7.86 -7.55
N LYS A 61 -18.83 -7.47 -7.83
CA LYS A 61 -19.83 -8.35 -8.47
C LYS A 61 -20.04 -9.70 -7.74
N GLY A 62 -20.11 -9.65 -6.42
CA GLY A 62 -20.28 -10.83 -5.58
C GLY A 62 -19.01 -11.58 -5.20
N VAL A 63 -17.85 -11.15 -5.69
CA VAL A 63 -16.54 -11.70 -5.34
C VAL A 63 -15.79 -10.75 -4.43
N VAL A 64 -15.36 -11.23 -3.28
CA VAL A 64 -14.59 -10.41 -2.34
C VAL A 64 -13.12 -10.38 -2.73
N TRP A 65 -12.61 -9.18 -2.97
CA TRP A 65 -11.20 -8.89 -3.17
C TRP A 65 -10.57 -8.37 -1.88
N GLN A 66 -9.37 -8.83 -1.58
CA GLN A 66 -8.56 -8.33 -0.48
C GLN A 66 -7.51 -7.36 -1.03
N ILE A 67 -7.63 -6.09 -0.66
CA ILE A 67 -6.74 -5.03 -1.12
C ILE A 67 -5.82 -4.62 0.02
N GLU A 68 -4.53 -4.85 -0.17
CA GLU A 68 -3.49 -4.43 0.77
C GLU A 68 -3.23 -2.93 0.64
N GLY A 69 -3.20 -2.24 1.76
CA GLY A 69 -2.76 -0.85 1.89
C GLY A 69 -1.54 -0.72 2.78
N GLY A 70 -1.17 0.49 3.13
CA GLY A 70 -0.10 0.79 4.06
C GLY A 70 -0.39 0.33 5.48
N SER A 71 0.59 0.49 6.36
CA SER A 71 0.40 0.23 7.79
C SER A 71 -0.65 1.20 8.38
N PRO A 72 -1.32 0.82 9.47
CA PRO A 72 -2.24 1.72 10.15
C PRO A 72 -1.62 3.08 10.50
N ASN A 73 -0.39 3.09 10.99
CA ASN A 73 0.32 4.32 11.34
C ASN A 73 0.60 5.20 10.11
N GLN A 74 0.95 4.61 8.97
CA GLN A 74 1.15 5.35 7.73
C GLN A 74 -0.15 6.01 7.28
N LEU A 75 -1.25 5.27 7.26
CA LEU A 75 -2.57 5.79 6.87
C LEU A 75 -3.05 6.89 7.79
N ILE A 76 -2.94 6.72 9.12
CA ILE A 76 -3.34 7.73 10.10
C ILE A 76 -2.55 9.03 9.94
N ARG A 77 -1.25 8.96 9.68
CA ARG A 77 -0.41 10.16 9.41
C ARG A 77 -0.84 10.92 8.16
N MET A 78 -1.45 10.22 7.21
CA MET A 78 -2.02 10.82 6.01
C MET A 78 -3.48 11.29 6.20
N GLY A 79 -4.02 11.19 7.41
CA GLY A 79 -5.40 11.54 7.72
C GLY A 79 -6.42 10.47 7.33
N VAL A 80 -5.97 9.28 6.99
CA VAL A 80 -6.83 8.16 6.59
C VAL A 80 -7.12 7.28 7.79
N THR A 81 -8.37 7.26 8.21
CA THR A 81 -8.88 6.47 9.33
C THR A 81 -10.07 5.62 8.89
N LYS A 82 -10.55 4.72 9.74
CA LYS A 82 -11.76 3.92 9.47
C LYS A 82 -13.01 4.76 9.16
N ASN A 83 -13.01 6.04 9.54
CA ASN A 83 -14.11 6.97 9.28
C ASN A 83 -13.95 7.75 7.97
N THR A 84 -12.81 7.64 7.29
CA THR A 84 -12.54 8.38 6.04
C THR A 84 -13.41 7.87 4.90
N VAL A 85 -13.64 6.55 4.86
CA VAL A 85 -14.52 5.90 3.87
C VAL A 85 -15.48 5.00 4.62
N ALA A 86 -16.77 5.26 4.47
CA ALA A 86 -17.80 4.45 5.12
C ALA A 86 -17.93 3.05 4.48
N ILE A 87 -18.21 2.05 5.29
CA ILE A 87 -18.63 0.73 4.80
C ILE A 87 -19.88 0.91 3.92
N GLY A 88 -19.92 0.24 2.78
CA GLY A 88 -20.98 0.37 1.78
C GLY A 88 -20.69 1.40 0.68
N THR A 89 -19.59 2.15 0.78
CA THR A 89 -19.19 3.11 -0.26
C THR A 89 -18.79 2.38 -1.53
N ALA A 90 -19.32 2.83 -2.68
CA ALA A 90 -18.86 2.39 -4.00
C ALA A 90 -17.52 3.06 -4.33
N LEU A 91 -16.54 2.24 -4.70
CA LEU A 91 -15.17 2.67 -4.96
C LEU A 91 -14.68 2.15 -6.31
N THR A 92 -13.79 2.91 -6.94
CA THR A 92 -12.89 2.39 -7.96
C THR A 92 -11.52 2.21 -7.32
N ILE A 93 -10.96 1.02 -7.44
CA ILE A 93 -9.68 0.64 -6.85
C ILE A 93 -8.64 0.52 -7.95
N GLU A 94 -7.56 1.27 -7.86
CA GLU A 94 -6.36 1.11 -8.68
C GLU A 94 -5.34 0.29 -7.90
N ALA A 95 -4.94 -0.85 -8.45
CA ALA A 95 -4.13 -1.84 -7.73
C ALA A 95 -3.24 -2.66 -8.68
N TYR A 96 -2.43 -3.54 -8.11
CA TYR A 96 -1.69 -4.58 -8.82
C TYR A 96 -2.06 -5.95 -8.26
N GLN A 97 -2.36 -6.89 -9.16
CA GLN A 97 -2.79 -8.23 -8.75
C GLN A 97 -1.67 -9.05 -8.14
N ALA A 98 -2.02 -9.95 -7.22
CA ALA A 98 -1.12 -10.98 -6.74
C ALA A 98 -0.66 -11.91 -7.87
N LYS A 99 0.60 -12.32 -7.82
CA LYS A 99 1.22 -13.19 -8.85
C LYS A 99 0.58 -14.57 -8.94
N ASP A 100 0.02 -15.05 -7.84
CA ASP A 100 -0.67 -16.35 -7.79
C ASP A 100 -2.06 -16.33 -8.47
N GLY A 101 -2.51 -15.16 -8.96
CA GLY A 101 -3.80 -15.00 -9.63
C GLY A 101 -5.01 -15.00 -8.70
N SER A 102 -4.81 -14.99 -7.39
CA SER A 102 -5.91 -14.89 -6.41
C SER A 102 -6.60 -13.52 -6.46
N ASN A 103 -7.76 -13.43 -5.80
CA ASN A 103 -8.51 -12.18 -5.64
C ASN A 103 -7.89 -11.31 -4.52
N LYS A 104 -6.60 -11.05 -4.66
CA LYS A 104 -5.76 -10.26 -3.77
C LYS A 104 -4.96 -9.28 -4.62
N ALA A 105 -4.84 -8.06 -4.14
CA ALA A 105 -4.08 -7.02 -4.83
C ALA A 105 -3.47 -6.06 -3.82
N VAL A 106 -2.43 -5.34 -4.22
CA VAL A 106 -1.91 -4.20 -3.48
C VAL A 106 -2.49 -2.92 -4.06
N GLY A 107 -3.15 -2.12 -3.22
CA GLY A 107 -3.81 -0.90 -3.63
C GLY A 107 -2.84 0.27 -3.81
N ARG A 108 -3.06 1.06 -4.86
CA ARG A 108 -2.45 2.38 -5.05
C ARG A 108 -3.37 3.46 -4.50
N ASN A 109 -4.55 3.55 -5.08
CA ASN A 109 -5.55 4.56 -4.75
C ASN A 109 -6.94 3.98 -4.72
N PHE A 110 -7.80 4.55 -3.89
CA PHE A 110 -9.25 4.52 -4.06
C PHE A 110 -9.70 5.80 -4.77
N VAL A 111 -10.59 5.66 -5.73
CA VAL A 111 -11.32 6.78 -6.32
C VAL A 111 -12.73 6.74 -5.74
N LEU A 112 -13.11 7.80 -5.04
CA LEU A 112 -14.40 7.94 -4.37
C LEU A 112 -15.48 8.38 -5.37
N PRO A 113 -16.78 8.29 -5.01
CA PRO A 113 -17.88 8.68 -5.90
C PRO A 113 -17.83 10.12 -6.39
N ASP A 114 -17.25 11.04 -5.62
CA ASP A 114 -17.04 12.44 -5.99
C ASP A 114 -15.84 12.68 -6.93
N GLY A 115 -15.11 11.61 -7.29
CA GLY A 115 -13.91 11.66 -8.11
C GLY A 115 -12.62 11.94 -7.35
N SER A 116 -12.67 12.22 -6.05
CA SER A 116 -11.49 12.40 -5.23
C SER A 116 -10.71 11.08 -5.08
N ARG A 117 -9.39 11.21 -4.92
CA ARG A 117 -8.48 10.06 -4.82
C ARG A 117 -7.93 9.95 -3.42
N LEU A 118 -8.03 8.77 -2.85
CA LEU A 118 -7.46 8.44 -1.55
C LEU A 118 -6.24 7.54 -1.77
N PHE A 119 -5.07 8.06 -1.42
CA PHE A 119 -3.84 7.29 -1.46
C PHE A 119 -3.82 6.24 -0.34
N LEU A 120 -3.52 4.98 -0.70
CA LEU A 120 -3.58 3.86 0.25
C LEU A 120 -2.26 3.55 0.95
N GLY A 121 -1.21 4.30 0.66
CA GLY A 121 0.11 4.01 1.21
C GLY A 121 0.70 2.71 0.66
N GLY A 122 1.61 2.12 1.43
CA GLY A 122 2.16 0.81 1.10
C GLY A 122 3.27 0.83 0.07
N SER A 123 3.51 -0.33 -0.54
CA SER A 123 4.65 -0.59 -1.42
C SER A 123 4.32 -0.51 -2.92
N ALA A 124 3.08 -0.20 -3.28
CA ALA A 124 2.67 -0.17 -4.69
C ALA A 124 3.45 0.89 -5.49
N PRO A 125 4.09 0.53 -6.62
CA PRO A 125 4.81 1.49 -7.45
C PRO A 125 3.92 2.59 -8.00
N GLY A 126 4.43 3.82 -8.05
CA GLY A 126 3.72 4.99 -8.58
C GLY A 126 2.53 5.44 -7.72
N ALA A 127 2.37 4.89 -6.53
CA ALA A 127 1.45 5.41 -5.54
C ALA A 127 2.06 6.68 -4.92
N THR A 128 1.53 7.83 -5.31
CA THR A 128 1.91 9.12 -4.74
C THR A 128 0.68 9.83 -4.24
N PRO A 129 0.74 10.51 -3.08
CA PRO A 129 -0.32 11.42 -2.69
C PRO A 129 -0.51 12.49 -3.76
N ASP A 130 -1.74 12.82 -4.08
CA ASP A 130 -2.03 14.02 -4.85
C ASP A 130 -1.52 15.23 -4.04
N LYS A 131 -0.73 16.08 -4.70
CA LYS A 131 -0.19 17.30 -4.09
C LYS A 131 -1.27 18.37 -4.01
#